data_77fc8a3e3d24d888a0277a12e3efce5a
#
_entry.id   77fc8a3e3d24d888a0277a12e3efce5a
#
_cell.length_a   1.000
_cell.length_b   1.000
_cell.length_c   1.000
_cell.angle_alpha   90.00
_cell.angle_beta   90.00
_cell.angle_gamma   90.00
#
_symmetry.space_group_name_H-M   'P 1'
#
loop_
_entity.id
_entity.type
_entity.pdbx_description
1 polymer ?
#
loop_
_entity_poly.entity_id
_entity_poly.type
_entity_poly.pdbx_seq_one_letter_code
_entity_poly.pdbx_strand_id
1 'polypeptide(L)'
;MIYIKKKVFNDIIFEDLCYDLEDEVGIPAAIKSRGKEGMYVDLDIRSAITKHLDSTHYPDFCKEIEALAEEFSPRHLASTISVKELEYLSYGISDHFKIHQDAGHGSLEHVRRFTSITMLSKTDDMIGGQLSVFDNDEEHVIDLQVGETVLFFSTAWHQVTAVTQGGREVLVAWVYDR
;
A
#
# COMPACT_ATOMS: atom_id res chain seq x y z
N MET A 1 7.39 -17.42 -3.29
CA MET A 1 6.10 -16.67 -3.24
C MET A 1 6.49 -15.21 -3.14
N ILE A 2 6.09 -14.39 -4.09
CA ILE A 2 6.46 -12.96 -4.14
C ILE A 2 5.40 -12.06 -3.45
N TYR A 3 4.17 -12.55 -3.35
CA TYR A 3 3.08 -11.91 -2.62
C TYR A 3 2.10 -12.93 -2.07
N ILE A 4 1.30 -12.52 -1.09
CA ILE A 4 0.10 -13.21 -0.62
C ILE A 4 -1.09 -12.27 -0.79
N LYS A 5 -2.24 -12.81 -1.25
CA LYS A 5 -3.47 -12.04 -1.42
C LYS A 5 -4.63 -12.77 -0.76
N LYS A 6 -5.36 -12.11 0.13
CA LYS A 6 -6.58 -12.65 0.74
C LYS A 6 -7.43 -11.56 1.43
N LYS A 7 -8.67 -11.90 1.76
CA LYS A 7 -9.50 -11.12 2.68
C LYS A 7 -9.05 -11.42 4.11
N VAL A 8 -8.46 -10.44 4.78
CA VAL A 8 -7.92 -10.59 6.15
C VAL A 8 -8.84 -10.01 7.21
N PHE A 9 -9.64 -9.00 6.87
CA PHE A 9 -10.54 -8.33 7.80
C PHE A 9 -11.91 -8.99 7.81
N ASN A 10 -12.52 -9.09 8.98
CA ASN A 10 -13.95 -9.35 9.07
C ASN A 10 -14.74 -8.10 8.62
N ASP A 11 -16.02 -8.29 8.33
CA ASP A 11 -16.85 -7.23 7.76
C ASP A 11 -16.98 -6.01 8.72
N ILE A 12 -17.00 -6.22 10.04
CA ILE A 12 -17.11 -5.14 11.03
C ILE A 12 -15.85 -4.26 11.00
N ILE A 13 -14.66 -4.84 11.11
CA ILE A 13 -13.39 -4.07 11.07
C ILE A 13 -13.27 -3.32 9.75
N PHE A 14 -13.69 -3.94 8.65
CA PHE A 14 -13.60 -3.34 7.34
C PHE A 14 -14.60 -2.18 7.16
N GLU A 15 -15.83 -2.34 7.61
CA GLU A 15 -16.87 -1.29 7.55
C GLU A 15 -16.50 -0.10 8.45
N ASP A 16 -16.02 -0.34 9.68
CA ASP A 16 -15.55 0.71 10.58
C ASP A 16 -14.39 1.50 9.96
N LEU A 17 -13.42 0.79 9.36
CA LEU A 17 -12.30 1.42 8.66
C LEU A 17 -12.77 2.30 7.50
N CYS A 18 -13.67 1.80 6.65
CA CYS A 18 -14.20 2.56 5.52
C CYS A 18 -14.98 3.79 5.99
N TYR A 19 -15.79 3.67 7.06
CA TYR A 19 -16.53 4.78 7.64
C TYR A 19 -15.60 5.89 8.15
N ASP A 20 -14.54 5.53 8.86
CA ASP A 20 -13.56 6.49 9.40
C ASP A 20 -12.81 7.25 8.29
N LEU A 21 -12.69 6.63 7.10
CA LEU A 21 -11.95 7.21 5.97
C LEU A 21 -12.84 7.94 4.95
N GLU A 22 -14.17 7.84 5.04
CA GLU A 22 -15.10 8.38 4.04
C GLU A 22 -14.97 9.89 3.83
N ASP A 23 -14.71 10.65 4.92
CA ASP A 23 -14.61 12.12 4.90
C ASP A 23 -13.14 12.63 4.85
N GLU A 24 -12.16 11.74 4.61
CA GLU A 24 -10.77 12.12 4.68
C GLU A 24 -10.33 12.96 3.47
N VAL A 25 -9.97 14.21 3.76
CA VAL A 25 -9.43 15.14 2.76
C VAL A 25 -7.92 14.95 2.66
N GLY A 26 -7.49 14.44 1.49
CA GLY A 26 -6.07 14.23 1.21
C GLY A 26 -5.41 15.42 0.50
N ILE A 27 -4.13 15.30 0.32
CA ILE A 27 -3.25 16.21 -0.44
C ILE A 27 -2.58 15.45 -1.59
N PRO A 28 -2.06 16.14 -2.62
CA PRO A 28 -1.28 15.48 -3.67
C PRO A 28 -0.12 14.68 -3.07
N ALA A 29 0.00 13.41 -3.50
CA ALA A 29 1.01 12.51 -2.97
C ALA A 29 2.42 12.97 -3.31
N ALA A 30 3.30 12.98 -2.32
CA ALA A 30 4.70 13.32 -2.49
C ALA A 30 5.57 12.06 -2.67
N ILE A 31 6.74 12.23 -3.27
CA ILE A 31 7.76 11.20 -3.43
C ILE A 31 9.08 11.62 -2.79
N LYS A 32 9.91 10.63 -2.47
CA LYS A 32 11.31 10.85 -2.09
C LYS A 32 12.20 10.23 -3.16
N SER A 33 13.06 11.01 -3.77
CA SER A 33 14.00 10.53 -4.78
C SER A 33 15.42 10.52 -4.26
N ARG A 34 16.22 9.56 -4.75
CA ARG A 34 17.64 9.45 -4.40
C ARG A 34 18.38 10.72 -4.82
N GLY A 35 19.07 11.35 -3.88
CA GLY A 35 19.88 12.55 -4.13
C GLY A 35 19.14 13.88 -4.01
N LYS A 36 17.85 13.88 -3.68
CA LYS A 36 17.08 15.08 -3.30
C LYS A 36 16.80 15.08 -1.80
N GLU A 37 16.96 16.25 -1.17
CA GLU A 37 16.54 16.43 0.22
C GLU A 37 15.04 16.64 0.29
N GLY A 38 14.39 15.93 1.25
CA GLY A 38 12.97 16.07 1.55
C GLY A 38 12.02 15.33 0.60
N MET A 39 10.73 15.50 0.87
CA MET A 39 9.63 15.00 0.04
C MET A 39 9.20 16.10 -0.94
N TYR A 40 8.84 15.74 -2.15
CA TYR A 40 8.32 16.67 -3.16
C TYR A 40 7.25 15.99 -4.02
N VAL A 41 6.40 16.80 -4.63
CA VAL A 41 5.36 16.31 -5.55
C VAL A 41 5.94 16.27 -6.96
N ASP A 42 5.82 15.13 -7.62
CA ASP A 42 6.18 14.93 -9.03
C ASP A 42 5.09 14.10 -9.69
N LEU A 43 4.17 14.79 -10.35
CA LEU A 43 2.98 14.18 -10.95
C LEU A 43 3.31 13.27 -12.15
N ASP A 44 4.51 13.38 -12.71
CA ASP A 44 4.97 12.46 -13.78
C ASP A 44 5.38 11.09 -13.20
N ILE A 45 5.72 11.03 -11.92
CA ILE A 45 6.13 9.80 -11.24
C ILE A 45 4.97 9.23 -10.43
N ARG A 46 4.32 10.07 -9.62
CA ARG A 46 3.19 9.68 -8.77
C ARG A 46 2.11 10.75 -8.83
N SER A 47 0.95 10.38 -9.33
CA SER A 47 -0.28 11.15 -9.24
C SER A 47 -1.28 10.36 -8.42
N ALA A 48 -1.69 10.88 -7.29
CA ALA A 48 -2.70 10.35 -6.39
C ALA A 48 -3.01 11.39 -5.31
N ILE A 49 -4.13 11.26 -4.65
CA ILE A 49 -4.42 11.98 -3.41
C ILE A 49 -4.07 11.09 -2.25
N THR A 50 -3.37 11.62 -1.25
CA THR A 50 -2.91 10.84 -0.10
C THR A 50 -3.25 11.51 1.22
N LYS A 51 -3.39 10.68 2.26
CA LYS A 51 -3.42 11.10 3.65
C LYS A 51 -2.64 10.11 4.51
N HIS A 52 -1.67 10.60 5.25
CA HIS A 52 -0.99 9.83 6.29
C HIS A 52 -1.89 9.71 7.52
N LEU A 53 -2.00 8.48 8.04
CA LEU A 53 -2.82 8.16 9.20
C LEU A 53 -1.94 7.71 10.36
N ASP A 54 -2.37 8.03 11.57
CA ASP A 54 -1.72 7.53 12.79
C ASP A 54 -2.13 6.06 13.02
N SER A 55 -1.19 5.14 12.90
CA SER A 55 -1.42 3.71 13.08
C SER A 55 -1.97 3.33 14.46
N THR A 56 -1.77 4.17 15.46
CA THR A 56 -2.31 3.94 16.82
C THR A 56 -3.83 4.05 16.90
N HIS A 57 -4.45 4.70 15.93
CA HIS A 57 -5.92 4.79 15.84
C HIS A 57 -6.56 3.55 15.19
N TYR A 58 -5.77 2.68 14.54
CA TYR A 58 -6.23 1.50 13.80
C TYR A 58 -5.58 0.19 14.31
N PRO A 59 -5.63 -0.10 15.64
CA PRO A 59 -4.88 -1.22 16.20
C PRO A 59 -5.32 -2.59 15.68
N ASP A 60 -6.61 -2.79 15.43
CA ASP A 60 -7.13 -4.07 14.91
C ASP A 60 -6.72 -4.27 13.46
N PHE A 61 -6.75 -3.22 12.63
CA PHE A 61 -6.21 -3.27 11.28
C PHE A 61 -4.71 -3.63 11.28
N CYS A 62 -3.91 -2.94 12.08
CA CYS A 62 -2.47 -3.18 12.16
C CYS A 62 -2.15 -4.62 12.59
N LYS A 63 -2.89 -5.17 13.56
CA LYS A 63 -2.74 -6.53 14.04
C LYS A 63 -3.00 -7.57 12.95
N GLU A 64 -4.05 -7.39 12.14
CA GLU A 64 -4.35 -8.31 11.04
C GLU A 64 -3.27 -8.26 9.94
N ILE A 65 -2.72 -7.07 9.64
CA ILE A 65 -1.61 -6.93 8.69
C ILE A 65 -0.33 -7.59 9.25
N GLU A 66 -0.03 -7.41 10.53
CA GLU A 66 1.12 -8.06 11.19
C GLU A 66 0.97 -9.59 11.13
N ALA A 67 -0.21 -10.13 11.43
CA ALA A 67 -0.49 -11.57 11.32
C ALA A 67 -0.33 -12.09 9.88
N LEU A 68 -0.78 -11.32 8.87
CA LEU A 68 -0.59 -11.65 7.46
C LEU A 68 0.91 -11.68 7.09
N ALA A 69 1.70 -10.74 7.60
CA ALA A 69 3.14 -10.69 7.36
C ALA A 69 3.88 -11.88 8.00
N GLU A 70 3.46 -12.30 9.20
CA GLU A 70 3.96 -13.51 9.86
C GLU A 70 3.64 -14.78 9.05
N GLU A 71 2.43 -14.90 8.52
CA GLU A 71 2.04 -16.01 7.66
C GLU A 71 2.85 -16.03 6.36
N PHE A 72 3.05 -14.85 5.74
CA PHE A 72 3.77 -14.73 4.47
C PHE A 72 5.25 -15.14 4.58
N SER A 73 5.91 -14.76 5.67
CA SER A 73 7.36 -14.95 5.81
C SER A 73 7.80 -15.44 7.20
N PRO A 74 7.34 -16.61 7.65
CA PRO A 74 7.60 -17.09 9.01
C PRO A 74 9.10 -17.36 9.31
N ARG A 75 9.92 -17.60 8.29
CA ARG A 75 11.36 -17.91 8.44
C ARG A 75 12.24 -16.67 8.54
N HIS A 76 11.73 -15.50 8.21
CA HIS A 76 12.48 -14.24 8.20
C HIS A 76 12.22 -13.40 9.45
N LEU A 77 11.34 -13.84 10.35
CA LEU A 77 10.97 -13.14 11.56
C LEU A 77 11.87 -13.58 12.71
N ALA A 78 13.14 -13.21 12.65
CA ALA A 78 14.02 -13.27 13.84
C ALA A 78 13.75 -12.12 14.83
N SER A 79 12.97 -11.12 14.41
CA SER A 79 12.58 -9.93 15.15
C SER A 79 11.04 -9.77 15.13
N THR A 80 10.50 -9.15 16.16
CA THR A 80 9.11 -8.69 16.17
C THR A 80 8.91 -7.63 15.08
N ILE A 81 7.81 -7.75 14.35
CA ILE A 81 7.41 -6.77 13.33
C ILE A 81 6.33 -5.85 13.86
N SER A 82 6.18 -4.69 13.25
CA SER A 82 5.05 -3.80 13.53
C SER A 82 4.71 -2.92 12.33
N VAL A 83 3.42 -2.66 12.16
CA VAL A 83 2.94 -1.58 11.29
C VAL A 83 3.27 -0.24 11.95
N LYS A 84 3.97 0.64 11.24
CA LYS A 84 4.34 1.98 11.75
C LYS A 84 3.76 3.12 10.92
N GLU A 85 3.49 2.86 9.67
CA GLU A 85 2.99 3.87 8.74
C GLU A 85 1.75 3.36 8.04
N LEU A 86 0.74 4.21 7.98
CA LEU A 86 -0.48 4.01 7.20
C LEU A 86 -0.66 5.19 6.25
N GLU A 87 -1.04 4.90 5.02
CA GLU A 87 -1.33 5.90 4.01
C GLU A 87 -2.62 5.54 3.25
N TYR A 88 -3.65 6.36 3.39
CA TYR A 88 -4.82 6.31 2.52
C TYR A 88 -4.47 6.94 1.18
N LEU A 89 -4.87 6.29 0.09
CA LEU A 89 -4.64 6.73 -1.28
C LEU A 89 -5.93 6.65 -2.09
N SER A 90 -6.25 7.74 -2.78
CA SER A 90 -7.30 7.79 -3.79
C SER A 90 -6.69 8.04 -5.17
N TYR A 91 -7.09 7.21 -6.13
CA TYR A 91 -6.69 7.29 -7.53
C TYR A 91 -7.93 7.57 -8.39
N GLY A 92 -7.96 8.74 -9.01
CA GLY A 92 -8.94 9.13 -10.04
C GLY A 92 -8.34 9.02 -11.45
N ILE A 93 -9.05 9.55 -12.45
CA ILE A 93 -8.63 9.54 -13.86
C ILE A 93 -7.25 10.20 -14.01
N SER A 94 -6.34 9.53 -14.73
CA SER A 94 -4.95 9.85 -14.96
C SER A 94 -4.00 9.56 -13.80
N ASP A 95 -4.51 9.27 -12.59
CA ASP A 95 -3.66 8.95 -11.46
C ASP A 95 -2.94 7.61 -11.65
N HIS A 96 -1.70 7.58 -11.20
CA HIS A 96 -0.78 6.45 -11.35
C HIS A 96 0.38 6.52 -10.36
N PHE A 97 1.15 5.44 -10.29
CA PHE A 97 2.46 5.44 -9.65
C PHE A 97 3.42 4.58 -10.49
N LYS A 98 4.44 5.21 -11.08
CA LYS A 98 5.44 4.51 -11.89
C LYS A 98 6.19 3.48 -11.07
N ILE A 99 6.85 2.56 -11.76
CA ILE A 99 7.61 1.47 -11.15
C ILE A 99 8.62 1.98 -10.13
N HIS A 100 8.56 1.43 -8.91
CA HIS A 100 9.38 1.81 -7.76
C HIS A 100 9.50 0.67 -6.75
N GLN A 101 10.29 0.90 -5.71
CA GLN A 101 10.38 0.07 -4.50
C GLN A 101 10.07 0.94 -3.29
N ASP A 102 9.39 0.38 -2.29
CA ASP A 102 9.07 1.06 -1.04
C ASP A 102 10.18 0.98 0.01
N ALA A 103 11.05 -0.03 -0.10
CA ALA A 103 12.24 -0.13 0.74
C ALA A 103 13.16 1.05 0.45
N GLY A 104 13.10 2.06 1.34
CA GLY A 104 13.90 3.27 1.21
C GLY A 104 15.40 2.97 1.32
N HIS A 105 16.21 3.74 0.62
CA HIS A 105 17.67 3.77 0.78
C HIS A 105 18.05 4.62 2.01
N GLY A 106 17.50 4.28 3.18
CA GLY A 106 17.76 4.94 4.46
C GLY A 106 18.67 4.11 5.37
N SER A 107 18.95 4.64 6.57
CA SER A 107 19.67 3.89 7.61
C SER A 107 18.95 2.58 7.93
N LEU A 108 19.70 1.52 8.19
CA LEU A 108 19.19 0.17 8.50
C LEU A 108 18.17 0.10 9.65
N GLU A 109 18.05 1.18 10.43
CA GLU A 109 17.13 1.27 11.58
C GLU A 109 15.65 1.46 11.22
N HIS A 110 15.34 1.78 9.95
CA HIS A 110 13.98 2.09 9.51
C HIS A 110 13.67 1.53 8.11
N VAL A 111 14.03 0.28 7.88
CA VAL A 111 13.73 -0.37 6.59
C VAL A 111 12.32 -0.94 6.62
N ARG A 112 11.46 -0.43 5.74
CA ARG A 112 10.17 -1.05 5.44
C ARG A 112 10.42 -2.46 4.92
N ARG A 113 9.89 -3.46 5.61
CA ARG A 113 10.08 -4.86 5.25
C ARG A 113 9.02 -5.39 4.33
N PHE A 114 7.76 -5.10 4.66
CA PHE A 114 6.63 -5.48 3.85
C PHE A 114 5.76 -4.26 3.55
N THR A 115 5.19 -4.27 2.36
CA THR A 115 4.13 -3.36 1.93
C THR A 115 2.85 -4.15 1.82
N SER A 116 1.79 -3.67 2.45
CA SER A 116 0.44 -4.20 2.25
C SER A 116 -0.44 -3.14 1.59
N ILE A 117 -1.33 -3.58 0.73
CA ILE A 117 -2.32 -2.73 0.06
C ILE A 117 -3.67 -3.38 0.20
N THR A 118 -4.59 -2.71 0.88
CA THR A 118 -5.99 -3.13 1.05
C THR A 118 -6.88 -2.30 0.14
N MET A 119 -7.71 -2.95 -0.68
CA MET A 119 -8.70 -2.27 -1.51
C MET A 119 -9.89 -1.85 -0.65
N LEU A 120 -10.12 -0.54 -0.51
CA LEU A 120 -11.24 0.01 0.25
C LEU A 120 -12.48 0.17 -0.65
N SER A 121 -12.29 0.77 -1.81
CA SER A 121 -13.34 0.96 -2.80
C SER A 121 -12.79 0.94 -4.21
N LYS A 122 -13.63 0.60 -5.18
CA LYS A 122 -13.39 0.82 -6.60
C LYS A 122 -14.74 0.96 -7.32
N THR A 123 -14.76 1.79 -8.36
CA THR A 123 -15.96 1.90 -9.20
C THR A 123 -16.12 0.66 -10.08
N ASP A 124 -17.38 0.25 -10.35
CA ASP A 124 -17.66 -0.94 -11.15
C ASP A 124 -17.12 -0.86 -12.58
N ASP A 125 -17.03 0.37 -13.11
CA ASP A 125 -16.57 0.67 -14.46
C ASP A 125 -15.07 1.01 -14.54
N MET A 126 -14.29 0.75 -13.49
CA MET A 126 -12.87 1.10 -13.44
C MET A 126 -12.08 0.43 -14.56
N ILE A 127 -11.30 1.24 -15.29
CA ILE A 127 -10.34 0.80 -16.30
C ILE A 127 -8.97 1.40 -15.97
N GLY A 128 -7.92 0.59 -16.03
CA GLY A 128 -6.58 0.97 -15.54
C GLY A 128 -6.48 0.88 -14.02
N GLY A 129 -5.54 1.61 -13.42
CA GLY A 129 -5.31 1.60 -11.98
C GLY A 129 -4.86 0.24 -11.43
N GLN A 130 -4.34 -0.65 -12.27
CA GLN A 130 -3.91 -1.99 -11.87
C GLN A 130 -2.60 -1.93 -11.09
N LEU A 131 -2.54 -2.66 -9.98
CA LEU A 131 -1.31 -2.93 -9.27
C LEU A 131 -0.56 -4.08 -9.95
N SER A 132 0.71 -3.87 -10.24
CA SER A 132 1.62 -4.94 -10.68
C SER A 132 2.79 -5.05 -9.73
N VAL A 133 3.19 -6.29 -9.42
CA VAL A 133 4.41 -6.62 -8.65
C VAL A 133 5.32 -7.46 -9.55
N PHE A 134 6.62 -7.17 -9.57
CA PHE A 134 7.59 -7.80 -10.45
C PHE A 134 8.50 -8.76 -9.68
N ASP A 135 8.72 -9.94 -10.26
CA ASP A 135 9.68 -10.94 -9.80
C ASP A 135 10.61 -11.31 -10.96
N ASN A 136 11.91 -10.94 -10.87
CA ASN A 136 12.90 -11.22 -11.91
C ASN A 136 12.41 -10.88 -13.33
N ASP A 137 11.90 -9.67 -13.53
CA ASP A 137 11.33 -9.14 -14.76
C ASP A 137 9.98 -9.77 -15.20
N GLU A 138 9.42 -10.69 -14.43
CA GLU A 138 8.08 -11.21 -14.65
C GLU A 138 7.05 -10.29 -13.94
N GLU A 139 6.09 -9.77 -14.71
CA GLU A 139 5.01 -8.93 -14.20
C GLU A 139 3.84 -9.78 -13.69
N HIS A 140 3.46 -9.57 -12.43
CA HIS A 140 2.28 -10.16 -11.83
C HIS A 140 1.24 -9.08 -11.58
N VAL A 141 0.20 -9.05 -12.42
CA VAL A 141 -0.94 -8.13 -12.25
C VAL A 141 -1.82 -8.65 -11.11
N ILE A 142 -2.04 -7.79 -10.11
CA ILE A 142 -2.81 -8.12 -8.92
C ILE A 142 -4.22 -7.55 -9.04
N ASP A 143 -5.19 -8.40 -9.31
CA ASP A 143 -6.60 -8.01 -9.23
C ASP A 143 -7.08 -8.10 -7.77
N LEU A 144 -7.30 -6.94 -7.14
CA LEU A 144 -7.85 -6.83 -5.80
C LEU A 144 -9.34 -6.53 -5.86
N GLN A 145 -10.11 -7.33 -5.12
CA GLN A 145 -11.51 -7.03 -4.84
C GLN A 145 -11.62 -6.18 -3.57
N VAL A 146 -12.71 -5.45 -3.43
CA VAL A 146 -12.99 -4.66 -2.21
C VAL A 146 -12.93 -5.57 -0.98
N GLY A 147 -12.19 -5.13 0.04
CA GLY A 147 -11.89 -5.89 1.26
C GLY A 147 -10.73 -6.88 1.15
N GLU A 148 -10.15 -7.09 -0.04
CA GLU A 148 -8.93 -7.89 -0.18
C GLU A 148 -7.67 -7.07 0.10
N THR A 149 -6.69 -7.75 0.67
CA THR A 149 -5.35 -7.23 0.93
C THR A 149 -4.32 -8.05 0.18
N VAL A 150 -3.38 -7.40 -0.47
CA VAL A 150 -2.13 -8.00 -0.93
C VAL A 150 -0.98 -7.54 -0.05
N LEU A 151 -0.04 -8.44 0.23
CA LEU A 151 1.20 -8.15 0.95
C LEU A 151 2.39 -8.72 0.19
N PHE A 152 3.45 -7.93 0.07
CA PHE A 152 4.69 -8.30 -0.61
C PHE A 152 5.91 -7.64 0.07
N PHE A 153 7.11 -8.07 -0.28
CA PHE A 153 8.34 -7.43 0.22
C PHE A 153 8.45 -6.00 -0.31
N SER A 154 8.75 -5.03 0.55
CA SER A 154 8.94 -3.62 0.15
C SER A 154 10.11 -3.41 -0.83
N THR A 155 10.99 -4.41 -0.98
CA THR A 155 12.04 -4.46 -1.99
C THR A 155 11.56 -4.94 -3.36
N ALA A 156 10.34 -5.43 -3.49
CA ALA A 156 9.79 -5.81 -4.79
C ALA A 156 9.48 -4.56 -5.62
N TRP A 157 9.87 -4.58 -6.90
CA TRP A 157 9.45 -3.57 -7.85
C TRP A 157 7.95 -3.68 -8.06
N HIS A 158 7.25 -2.55 -8.03
CA HIS A 158 5.81 -2.51 -8.25
C HIS A 158 5.38 -1.18 -8.85
N GLN A 159 4.20 -1.16 -9.43
CA GLN A 159 3.60 0.03 -10.05
C GLN A 159 2.08 0.01 -9.95
N VAL A 160 1.49 1.19 -10.15
CA VAL A 160 0.05 1.35 -10.39
C VAL A 160 -0.10 2.00 -11.77
N THR A 161 -0.76 1.30 -12.70
CA THR A 161 -1.03 1.86 -14.04
C THR A 161 -1.99 3.03 -13.96
N ALA A 162 -1.98 3.91 -14.97
CA ALA A 162 -2.87 5.05 -14.99
C ALA A 162 -4.35 4.59 -15.02
N VAL A 163 -5.18 5.22 -14.20
CA VAL A 163 -6.64 5.08 -14.26
C VAL A 163 -7.13 5.81 -15.49
N THR A 164 -7.86 5.14 -16.37
CA THR A 164 -8.43 5.74 -17.58
C THR A 164 -9.93 5.97 -17.46
N GLN A 165 -10.59 5.27 -16.53
CA GLN A 165 -12.01 5.43 -16.22
C GLN A 165 -12.27 5.03 -14.77
N GLY A 166 -13.22 5.70 -14.10
CA GLY A 166 -13.56 5.43 -12.72
C GLY A 166 -12.48 5.83 -11.73
N GLY A 167 -12.36 5.07 -10.64
CA GLY A 167 -11.38 5.31 -9.59
C GLY A 167 -11.34 4.22 -8.55
N ARG A 168 -10.34 4.29 -7.68
CA ARG A 168 -10.17 3.36 -6.55
C ARG A 168 -9.56 4.04 -5.34
N GLU A 169 -9.82 3.47 -4.18
CA GLU A 169 -9.25 3.88 -2.92
C GLU A 169 -8.60 2.69 -2.22
N VAL A 170 -7.44 2.90 -1.66
CA VAL A 170 -6.69 1.87 -0.96
C VAL A 170 -6.10 2.39 0.34
N LEU A 171 -5.90 1.48 1.30
CA LEU A 171 -5.08 1.73 2.47
C LEU A 171 -3.77 0.95 2.33
N VAL A 172 -2.67 1.68 2.36
CA VAL A 172 -1.32 1.12 2.36
C VAL A 172 -0.81 1.08 3.79
N ALA A 173 -0.21 -0.05 4.18
CA ALA A 173 0.48 -0.16 5.45
C ALA A 173 1.90 -0.69 5.24
N TRP A 174 2.88 -0.07 5.92
CA TRP A 174 4.25 -0.52 5.91
C TRP A 174 4.63 -1.17 7.23
N VAL A 175 5.12 -2.41 7.10
CA VAL A 175 5.57 -3.24 8.22
C VAL A 175 7.08 -3.15 8.36
N TYR A 176 7.52 -2.90 9.59
CA TYR A 176 8.92 -2.73 9.97
C TYR A 176 9.37 -3.82 10.92
N ASP A 177 10.67 -4.13 10.92
CA ASP A 177 11.30 -4.83 12.04
C ASP A 177 11.29 -3.93 13.29
N ARG A 178 11.00 -4.52 14.45
CA ARG A 178 11.08 -3.85 15.77
C ARG A 178 12.48 -3.89 16.33
#